data_ac091009f021ae4375bf916dcf9ae859
#
_entry.id   ac091009f021ae4375bf916dcf9ae859
#
_cell.length_a   1.000
_cell.length_b   1.000
_cell.length_c   1.000
_cell.angle_alpha   90.00
_cell.angle_beta   90.00
_cell.angle_gamma   90.00
#
_symmetry.space_group_name_H-M   'P 1'
#
loop_
_entity.id
_entity.type
_entity.pdbx_description
1 polymer ?
#
loop_
_entity_poly.entity_id
_entity_poly.type
_entity_poly.pdbx_seq_one_letter_code
_entity_poly.pdbx_strand_id
1 'polypeptide(L)'
;MKAIGIDIGSTSIKGAILGEHGGIVGDPEKTAFPDPIEAIGSGSFEVDSAAVVRATVDIVSRLSERAPDADRLYLCGQMGGAILVDKSGHPATRYISWRDQRSLRSDSGTSPLDSAKSLVDPQTLAAIGNELKAGSTTVLLHALAKEGGKLDGLVPATIGDAVAAALCGNAPRMHPTMAIGMLDLTAPRPEWHRGMIEALGLEKLDWTPPAHLGEPVGEARLANRRMRVFATVGDQPCALLGAGLEPGELSLNASTGAQVSRLSKR
;
A
#
# COMPACT_ATOMS: atom_id res chain seq x y z
N MET A 1 -7.29 9.43 25.11
CA MET A 1 -8.03 8.78 23.97
C MET A 1 -7.12 7.71 23.41
N LYS A 2 -7.64 6.49 23.15
CA LYS A 2 -6.85 5.39 22.59
C LYS A 2 -7.11 5.23 21.09
N ALA A 3 -6.14 4.65 20.40
CA ALA A 3 -6.25 4.27 19.01
C ALA A 3 -5.73 2.84 18.81
N ILE A 4 -6.04 2.24 17.68
CA ILE A 4 -5.45 0.98 17.24
C ILE A 4 -4.51 1.27 16.07
N GLY A 5 -3.27 0.79 16.15
CA GLY A 5 -2.29 0.82 15.07
C GLY A 5 -2.08 -0.58 14.51
N ILE A 6 -2.07 -0.72 13.18
CA ILE A 6 -1.82 -1.99 12.49
C ILE A 6 -0.67 -1.80 11.50
N ASP A 7 0.27 -2.75 11.51
CA ASP A 7 1.35 -2.89 10.52
C ASP A 7 1.09 -4.13 9.66
N ILE A 8 0.83 -3.92 8.36
CA ILE A 8 0.62 -4.99 7.37
C ILE A 8 1.94 -5.26 6.65
N GLY A 9 2.85 -5.95 7.35
CA GLY A 9 4.15 -6.33 6.79
C GLY A 9 4.08 -7.54 5.86
N SER A 10 5.17 -7.82 5.14
CA SER A 10 5.23 -8.92 4.16
C SER A 10 5.43 -10.32 4.76
N THR A 11 5.70 -10.42 6.05
CA THR A 11 5.89 -11.68 6.78
C THR A 11 4.92 -11.85 7.94
N SER A 12 4.40 -10.74 8.46
CA SER A 12 3.44 -10.76 9.57
C SER A 12 2.61 -9.49 9.58
N ILE A 13 1.38 -9.62 10.06
CA ILE A 13 0.51 -8.51 10.42
C ILE A 13 0.60 -8.34 11.93
N LYS A 14 0.84 -7.11 12.37
CA LYS A 14 0.96 -6.77 13.78
C LYS A 14 -0.02 -5.66 14.13
N GLY A 15 -0.44 -5.63 15.38
CA GLY A 15 -1.32 -4.57 15.86
C GLY A 15 -1.04 -4.25 17.33
N ALA A 16 -1.29 -2.99 17.69
CA ALA A 16 -1.13 -2.52 19.05
C ALA A 16 -2.19 -1.48 19.41
N ILE A 17 -2.49 -1.39 20.71
CA ILE A 17 -3.26 -0.28 21.26
C ILE A 17 -2.29 0.86 21.52
N LEU A 18 -2.62 2.04 21.00
CA LEU A 18 -1.85 3.27 21.20
C LEU A 18 -2.55 4.14 22.26
N GLY A 19 -1.80 4.54 23.25
CA GLY A 19 -2.25 5.48 24.27
C GLY A 19 -2.23 6.93 23.79
N GLU A 20 -2.63 7.84 24.65
CA GLU A 20 -2.80 9.26 24.34
C GLU A 20 -1.54 9.95 23.83
N HIS A 21 -0.38 9.48 24.30
CA HIS A 21 0.94 10.02 23.89
C HIS A 21 1.66 9.15 22.85
N GLY A 22 0.94 8.25 22.17
CA GLY A 22 1.48 7.39 21.11
C GLY A 22 2.25 6.16 21.60
N GLY A 23 2.39 5.98 22.91
CA GLY A 23 3.01 4.78 23.48
C GLY A 23 2.10 3.56 23.35
N ILE A 24 2.71 2.36 23.24
CA ILE A 24 1.99 1.08 23.20
C ILE A 24 1.43 0.76 24.58
N VAL A 25 0.16 0.35 24.65
CA VAL A 25 -0.56 -0.03 25.85
C VAL A 25 -0.86 -1.53 25.80
N GLY A 26 -0.32 -2.28 26.74
CA GLY A 26 -0.44 -3.74 26.81
C GLY A 26 0.34 -4.47 25.71
N ASP A 27 0.07 -5.77 25.55
CA ASP A 27 0.81 -6.61 24.62
C ASP A 27 0.31 -6.42 23.17
N PRO A 28 1.22 -6.26 22.20
CA PRO A 28 0.89 -6.27 20.80
C PRO A 28 0.32 -7.62 20.34
N GLU A 29 -0.55 -7.58 19.34
CA GLU A 29 -1.03 -8.76 18.60
C GLU A 29 -0.15 -9.01 17.37
N LYS A 30 -0.02 -10.27 16.97
CA LYS A 30 0.73 -10.68 15.78
C LYS A 30 0.10 -11.92 15.16
N THR A 31 0.03 -11.95 13.83
CA THR A 31 -0.26 -13.14 13.04
C THR A 31 0.68 -13.22 11.84
N ALA A 32 0.86 -14.41 11.26
CA ALA A 32 1.59 -14.55 10.01
C ALA A 32 0.85 -13.81 8.89
N PHE A 33 1.60 -13.21 7.95
CA PHE A 33 1.02 -12.77 6.70
C PHE A 33 0.62 -14.03 5.89
N PRO A 34 -0.54 -14.05 5.20
CA PRO A 34 -0.96 -15.21 4.43
C PRO A 34 0.08 -15.66 3.42
N ASP A 35 0.21 -16.98 3.28
CA ASP A 35 1.17 -17.59 2.37
C ASP A 35 0.86 -17.27 0.91
N PRO A 36 1.88 -17.22 0.04
CA PRO A 36 1.67 -17.06 -1.38
C PRO A 36 0.91 -18.26 -1.97
N ILE A 37 0.12 -17.99 -2.98
CA ILE A 37 -0.59 -19.02 -3.73
C ILE A 37 0.43 -19.81 -4.56
N GLU A 38 0.49 -21.10 -4.34
CA GLU A 38 1.35 -22.01 -5.10
C GLU A 38 0.94 -22.10 -6.58
N ALA A 39 1.88 -22.48 -7.44
CA ALA A 39 1.66 -22.86 -8.84
C ALA A 39 1.26 -21.75 -9.84
N ILE A 40 1.53 -20.47 -9.58
CA ILE A 40 1.27 -19.39 -10.56
C ILE A 40 2.42 -19.22 -11.56
N GLY A 41 3.54 -19.92 -11.37
CA GLY A 41 4.74 -19.85 -12.21
C GLY A 41 5.96 -19.30 -11.49
N SER A 42 7.15 -19.56 -12.05
CA SER A 42 8.43 -19.15 -11.45
C SER A 42 8.47 -17.63 -11.25
N GLY A 43 8.83 -17.16 -10.05
CA GLY A 43 8.94 -15.74 -9.69
C GLY A 43 7.61 -15.00 -9.54
N SER A 44 6.45 -15.65 -9.66
CA SER A 44 5.17 -15.06 -9.28
C SER A 44 4.98 -15.09 -7.76
N PHE A 45 4.42 -14.02 -7.24
CA PHE A 45 4.14 -13.91 -5.82
C PHE A 45 2.78 -13.23 -5.61
N GLU A 46 1.74 -14.03 -5.61
CA GLU A 46 0.37 -13.57 -5.36
C GLU A 46 -0.17 -14.14 -4.05
N VAL A 47 -1.03 -13.38 -3.40
CA VAL A 47 -1.65 -13.75 -2.12
C VAL A 47 -3.17 -13.55 -2.22
N ASP A 48 -3.93 -14.40 -1.52
CA ASP A 48 -5.38 -14.21 -1.36
C ASP A 48 -5.64 -12.93 -0.57
N SER A 49 -6.13 -11.91 -1.26
CA SER A 49 -6.44 -10.60 -0.69
C SER A 49 -7.48 -10.69 0.42
N ALA A 50 -8.48 -11.57 0.27
CA ALA A 50 -9.50 -11.77 1.28
C ALA A 50 -8.92 -12.38 2.56
N ALA A 51 -7.89 -13.24 2.45
CA ALA A 51 -7.19 -13.76 3.62
C ALA A 51 -6.44 -12.66 4.38
N VAL A 52 -5.80 -11.71 3.66
CA VAL A 52 -5.14 -10.56 4.32
C VAL A 52 -6.16 -9.68 5.04
N VAL A 53 -7.29 -9.38 4.39
CA VAL A 53 -8.39 -8.62 5.03
C VAL A 53 -8.87 -9.33 6.30
N ARG A 54 -9.20 -10.62 6.21
CA ARG A 54 -9.66 -11.41 7.38
C ARG A 54 -8.64 -11.38 8.52
N ALA A 55 -7.36 -11.66 8.24
CA ALA A 55 -6.32 -11.67 9.24
C ALA A 55 -6.15 -10.31 9.94
N THR A 56 -6.31 -9.21 9.18
CA THR A 56 -6.28 -7.85 9.75
C THR A 56 -7.51 -7.57 10.61
N VAL A 57 -8.70 -7.90 10.12
CA VAL A 57 -9.97 -7.74 10.87
C VAL A 57 -9.93 -8.49 12.19
N ASP A 58 -9.37 -9.72 12.22
CA ASP A 58 -9.25 -10.52 13.44
C ASP A 58 -8.35 -9.84 14.48
N ILE A 59 -7.22 -9.26 14.07
CA ILE A 59 -6.35 -8.50 15.00
C ILE A 59 -7.08 -7.25 15.50
N VAL A 60 -7.70 -6.47 14.60
CA VAL A 60 -8.43 -5.25 14.98
C VAL A 60 -9.56 -5.58 15.96
N SER A 61 -10.28 -6.68 15.73
CA SER A 61 -11.36 -7.12 16.61
C SER A 61 -10.86 -7.42 18.03
N ARG A 62 -9.81 -8.25 18.16
CA ARG A 62 -9.20 -8.56 19.47
C ARG A 62 -8.68 -7.32 20.20
N LEU A 63 -8.03 -6.41 19.48
CA LEU A 63 -7.55 -5.16 20.07
C LEU A 63 -8.72 -4.23 20.48
N SER A 64 -9.80 -4.21 19.70
CA SER A 64 -10.99 -3.42 20.00
C SER A 64 -11.71 -3.89 21.26
N GLU A 65 -11.72 -5.21 21.54
CA GLU A 65 -12.24 -5.78 22.79
C GLU A 65 -11.45 -5.29 24.00
N ARG A 66 -10.12 -5.20 23.86
CA ARG A 66 -9.20 -4.75 24.92
C ARG A 66 -9.16 -3.23 25.10
N ALA A 67 -9.55 -2.47 24.06
CA ALA A 67 -9.61 -1.01 24.07
C ALA A 67 -10.97 -0.51 23.61
N PRO A 68 -12.02 -0.66 24.46
CA PRO A 68 -13.37 -0.27 24.09
C PRO A 68 -13.58 1.22 23.86
N ASP A 69 -12.64 2.04 24.27
CA ASP A 69 -12.60 3.49 24.10
C ASP A 69 -11.77 3.94 22.88
N ALA A 70 -11.20 3.00 22.11
CA ALA A 70 -10.52 3.34 20.86
C ALA A 70 -11.52 3.68 19.75
N ASP A 71 -11.37 4.86 19.14
CA ASP A 71 -12.25 5.38 18.08
C ASP A 71 -11.51 5.60 16.76
N ARG A 72 -10.22 5.24 16.69
CA ARG A 72 -9.34 5.49 15.54
C ARG A 72 -8.54 4.25 15.19
N LEU A 73 -8.45 3.99 13.89
CA LEU A 73 -7.63 2.92 13.31
C LEU A 73 -6.61 3.53 12.36
N TYR A 74 -5.34 3.39 12.70
CA TYR A 74 -4.21 3.77 11.88
C TYR A 74 -3.58 2.54 11.24
N LEU A 75 -3.32 2.61 9.94
CA LEU A 75 -2.72 1.53 9.17
C LEU A 75 -1.37 1.98 8.62
N CYS A 76 -0.38 1.11 8.74
CA CYS A 76 0.81 1.17 7.91
C CYS A 76 1.04 -0.19 7.25
N GLY A 77 1.85 -0.23 6.21
CA GLY A 77 2.11 -1.51 5.56
C GLY A 77 3.14 -1.44 4.46
N GLN A 78 3.45 -2.62 3.96
CA GLN A 78 4.40 -2.81 2.87
C GLN A 78 4.04 -1.94 1.67
N MET A 79 5.07 -1.28 1.11
CA MET A 79 4.95 -0.40 -0.03
C MET A 79 5.13 -1.19 -1.33
N GLY A 80 4.48 -0.72 -2.41
CA GLY A 80 4.48 -1.44 -3.69
C GLY A 80 3.51 -2.62 -3.69
N GLY A 81 3.65 -3.51 -4.69
CA GLY A 81 2.61 -4.49 -5.00
C GLY A 81 1.38 -3.84 -5.64
N ALA A 82 0.46 -4.63 -6.13
CA ALA A 82 -0.74 -4.14 -6.79
C ALA A 82 -1.95 -5.02 -6.48
N ILE A 83 -3.09 -4.40 -6.33
CA ILE A 83 -4.39 -5.02 -6.22
C ILE A 83 -5.42 -4.10 -6.87
N LEU A 84 -6.42 -4.67 -7.51
CA LEU A 84 -7.58 -3.92 -7.99
C LEU A 84 -8.76 -4.17 -7.06
N VAL A 85 -9.47 -3.11 -6.76
CA VAL A 85 -10.58 -3.07 -5.79
C VAL A 85 -11.79 -2.44 -6.45
N ASP A 86 -12.99 -2.92 -6.17
CA ASP A 86 -14.20 -2.27 -6.63
C ASP A 86 -14.55 -1.01 -5.79
N LYS A 87 -15.55 -0.25 -6.22
CA LYS A 87 -15.99 0.97 -5.53
C LYS A 87 -16.61 0.72 -4.15
N SER A 88 -16.93 -0.52 -3.85
CA SER A 88 -17.49 -0.94 -2.54
C SER A 88 -16.41 -1.45 -1.59
N GLY A 89 -15.14 -1.40 -2.00
CA GLY A 89 -14.03 -1.83 -1.17
C GLY A 89 -13.71 -3.32 -1.25
N HIS A 90 -14.37 -4.09 -2.14
CA HIS A 90 -14.08 -5.51 -2.28
C HIS A 90 -12.89 -5.72 -3.23
N PRO A 91 -11.89 -6.51 -2.82
CA PRO A 91 -10.82 -6.93 -3.72
C PRO A 91 -11.38 -7.65 -4.95
N ALA A 92 -11.07 -7.14 -6.14
CA ALA A 92 -11.46 -7.72 -7.42
C ALA A 92 -10.38 -8.66 -8.00
N THR A 93 -9.14 -8.53 -7.52
CA THR A 93 -8.01 -9.37 -7.89
C THR A 93 -7.31 -9.93 -6.66
N ARG A 94 -6.41 -10.89 -6.86
CA ARG A 94 -5.41 -11.25 -5.87
C ARG A 94 -4.46 -10.07 -5.65
N TYR A 95 -3.82 -10.04 -4.49
CA TYR A 95 -2.72 -9.11 -4.25
C TYR A 95 -1.45 -9.64 -4.93
N ILE A 96 -0.91 -8.90 -5.87
CA ILE A 96 0.40 -9.14 -6.46
C ILE A 96 1.42 -8.43 -5.57
N SER A 97 2.27 -9.20 -4.90
CA SER A 97 3.26 -8.65 -3.97
C SER A 97 4.33 -7.81 -4.68
N TRP A 98 4.92 -6.87 -3.97
CA TRP A 98 6.11 -6.14 -4.44
C TRP A 98 7.32 -7.07 -4.72
N ARG A 99 7.30 -8.31 -4.19
CA ARG A 99 8.30 -9.36 -4.45
C ARG A 99 8.09 -10.10 -5.77
N ASP A 100 6.96 -9.88 -6.42
CA ASP A 100 6.62 -10.52 -7.69
C ASP A 100 7.57 -10.05 -8.80
N GLN A 101 8.11 -11.00 -9.54
CA GLN A 101 9.10 -10.75 -10.59
C GLN A 101 8.51 -10.81 -12.01
N ARG A 102 7.17 -10.89 -12.17
CA ARG A 102 6.54 -10.91 -13.50
C ARG A 102 6.96 -9.74 -14.38
N SER A 103 7.17 -8.59 -13.80
CA SER A 103 7.60 -7.38 -14.51
C SER A 103 9.01 -7.47 -15.11
N LEU A 104 9.81 -8.45 -14.71
CA LEU A 104 11.15 -8.71 -15.24
C LEU A 104 11.17 -9.79 -16.32
N ARG A 105 10.05 -10.50 -16.54
CA ARG A 105 10.00 -11.60 -17.51
C ARG A 105 9.87 -11.07 -18.93
N SER A 106 10.56 -11.70 -19.84
CA SER A 106 10.59 -11.39 -21.26
C SER A 106 10.13 -12.59 -22.10
N ASP A 107 8.89 -13.03 -21.89
CA ASP A 107 8.36 -14.19 -22.62
C ASP A 107 8.15 -13.92 -24.12
N SER A 108 8.08 -12.64 -24.50
CA SER A 108 7.81 -12.18 -25.89
C SER A 108 8.77 -11.08 -26.38
N GLY A 109 9.94 -10.92 -25.77
CA GLY A 109 10.96 -9.97 -26.18
C GLY A 109 11.25 -8.84 -25.18
N THR A 110 10.26 -8.01 -24.82
CA THR A 110 10.44 -6.88 -23.89
C THR A 110 9.70 -7.10 -22.59
N SER A 111 10.41 -7.02 -21.46
CA SER A 111 9.78 -7.15 -20.14
C SER A 111 8.78 -6.01 -19.89
N PRO A 112 7.74 -6.20 -19.04
CA PRO A 112 6.85 -5.12 -18.64
C PRO A 112 7.58 -3.91 -18.05
N LEU A 113 8.66 -4.12 -17.29
CA LEU A 113 9.47 -3.04 -16.76
C LEU A 113 10.19 -2.25 -17.85
N ASP A 114 10.83 -2.93 -18.81
CA ASP A 114 11.52 -2.27 -19.93
C ASP A 114 10.52 -1.58 -20.85
N SER A 115 9.36 -2.21 -21.06
CA SER A 115 8.23 -1.60 -21.78
C SER A 115 7.79 -0.31 -21.08
N ALA A 116 7.52 -0.34 -19.78
CA ALA A 116 7.12 0.85 -19.03
C ALA A 116 8.17 1.96 -19.11
N LYS A 117 9.45 1.63 -18.95
CA LYS A 117 10.56 2.60 -19.10
C LYS A 117 10.69 3.19 -20.50
N SER A 118 10.37 2.43 -21.55
CA SER A 118 10.44 2.92 -22.93
C SER A 118 9.27 3.83 -23.32
N LEU A 119 8.14 3.71 -22.63
CA LEU A 119 6.92 4.50 -22.86
C LEU A 119 6.90 5.83 -22.10
N VAL A 120 7.68 5.91 -21.01
CA VAL A 120 7.71 7.08 -20.14
C VAL A 120 8.95 7.91 -20.47
N ASP A 121 8.74 9.15 -20.89
CA ASP A 121 9.84 10.06 -21.22
C ASP A 121 10.65 10.47 -19.97
N PRO A 122 11.92 10.95 -20.13
CA PRO A 122 12.78 11.29 -19.00
C PRO A 122 12.23 12.38 -18.07
N GLN A 123 11.44 13.32 -18.57
CA GLN A 123 10.85 14.38 -17.75
C GLN A 123 9.74 13.82 -16.87
N THR A 124 8.85 13.02 -17.44
CA THR A 124 7.82 12.27 -16.70
C THR A 124 8.46 11.33 -15.66
N LEU A 125 9.51 10.60 -16.04
CA LEU A 125 10.23 9.72 -15.12
C LEU A 125 10.81 10.49 -13.93
N ALA A 126 11.40 11.66 -14.16
CA ALA A 126 11.89 12.53 -13.10
C ALA A 126 10.75 13.07 -12.23
N ALA A 127 9.64 13.48 -12.84
CA ALA A 127 8.47 14.00 -12.13
C ALA A 127 7.84 12.98 -11.18
N ILE A 128 7.91 11.68 -11.47
CA ILE A 128 7.45 10.61 -10.59
C ILE A 128 8.56 10.05 -9.66
N GLY A 129 9.68 10.75 -9.53
CA GLY A 129 10.78 10.39 -8.61
C GLY A 129 11.68 9.26 -9.09
N ASN A 130 11.71 8.94 -10.38
CA ASN A 130 12.46 7.81 -10.97
C ASN A 130 12.07 6.44 -10.38
N GLU A 131 10.83 6.26 -9.99
CA GLU A 131 10.36 5.10 -9.21
C GLU A 131 9.72 3.98 -10.06
N LEU A 132 10.05 3.87 -11.36
CA LEU A 132 9.69 2.70 -12.15
C LEU A 132 10.66 1.54 -11.85
N LYS A 133 10.22 0.63 -10.99
CA LYS A 133 11.00 -0.53 -10.51
C LYS A 133 10.16 -1.80 -10.58
N ALA A 134 10.83 -2.94 -10.62
CA ALA A 134 10.15 -4.23 -10.42
C ALA A 134 9.40 -4.22 -9.06
N GLY A 135 8.18 -4.74 -9.04
CA GLY A 135 7.35 -4.76 -7.83
C GLY A 135 6.69 -3.43 -7.45
N SER A 136 6.98 -2.32 -8.16
CA SER A 136 6.21 -1.08 -7.98
C SER A 136 4.78 -1.26 -8.50
N THR A 137 3.82 -0.64 -7.82
CA THR A 137 2.40 -0.72 -8.20
C THR A 137 2.17 -0.37 -9.66
N THR A 138 2.80 0.71 -10.14
CA THR A 138 2.68 1.19 -11.52
C THR A 138 3.09 0.14 -12.54
N VAL A 139 4.26 -0.48 -12.35
CA VAL A 139 4.79 -1.48 -13.31
C VAL A 139 3.99 -2.77 -13.26
N LEU A 140 3.51 -3.18 -12.09
CA LEU A 140 2.64 -4.37 -11.96
C LEU A 140 1.27 -4.14 -12.61
N LEU A 141 0.69 -2.94 -12.48
CA LEU A 141 -0.55 -2.58 -13.17
C LEU A 141 -0.35 -2.55 -14.69
N HIS A 142 0.78 -2.02 -15.18
CA HIS A 142 1.13 -2.08 -16.60
C HIS A 142 1.27 -3.52 -17.11
N ALA A 143 1.89 -4.40 -16.33
CA ALA A 143 1.96 -5.83 -16.65
C ALA A 143 0.57 -6.45 -16.77
N LEU A 144 -0.34 -6.19 -15.81
CA LEU A 144 -1.72 -6.65 -15.87
C LEU A 144 -2.47 -6.12 -17.10
N ALA A 145 -2.28 -4.85 -17.46
CA ALA A 145 -2.88 -4.26 -18.65
C ALA A 145 -2.41 -4.97 -19.93
N LYS A 146 -1.11 -5.28 -20.04
CA LYS A 146 -0.52 -6.01 -21.18
C LYS A 146 -1.00 -7.45 -21.27
N GLU A 147 -1.27 -8.11 -20.16
CA GLU A 147 -1.84 -9.46 -20.08
C GLU A 147 -3.35 -9.49 -20.42
N GLY A 148 -3.96 -8.36 -20.73
CA GLY A 148 -5.39 -8.26 -21.04
C GLY A 148 -6.29 -8.32 -19.80
N GLY A 149 -5.77 -7.97 -18.64
CA GLY A 149 -6.53 -7.92 -17.40
C GLY A 149 -7.71 -6.94 -17.48
N LYS A 150 -8.81 -7.27 -16.82
CA LYS A 150 -9.98 -6.39 -16.72
C LYS A 150 -9.65 -5.23 -15.79
N LEU A 151 -9.60 -4.00 -16.33
CA LEU A 151 -9.27 -2.78 -15.60
C LEU A 151 -10.47 -1.86 -15.38
N ASP A 152 -11.45 -1.91 -16.29
CA ASP A 152 -12.56 -0.95 -16.35
C ASP A 152 -13.33 -0.85 -15.03
N GLY A 153 -13.40 0.35 -14.49
CA GLY A 153 -14.15 0.69 -13.28
C GLY A 153 -13.56 0.14 -11.98
N LEU A 154 -12.35 -0.44 -12.03
CA LEU A 154 -11.63 -0.87 -10.84
C LEU A 154 -10.65 0.21 -10.37
N VAL A 155 -10.43 0.27 -9.07
CA VAL A 155 -9.57 1.24 -8.42
C VAL A 155 -8.24 0.57 -8.06
N PRO A 156 -7.10 1.13 -8.48
CA PRO A 156 -5.79 0.59 -8.10
C PRO A 156 -5.50 0.89 -6.63
N ALA A 157 -4.87 -0.06 -5.96
CA ALA A 157 -4.53 0.04 -4.55
C ALA A 157 -3.27 -0.75 -4.20
N THR A 158 -2.67 -0.44 -3.06
CA THR A 158 -1.77 -1.34 -2.36
C THR A 158 -2.57 -2.23 -1.41
N ILE A 159 -1.91 -3.22 -0.79
CA ILE A 159 -2.63 -4.14 0.11
C ILE A 159 -3.21 -3.41 1.34
N GLY A 160 -2.51 -2.42 1.87
CA GLY A 160 -3.01 -1.64 3.01
C GLY A 160 -4.23 -0.79 2.67
N ASP A 161 -4.23 -0.17 1.47
CA ASP A 161 -5.38 0.62 1.01
C ASP A 161 -6.59 -0.26 0.73
N ALA A 162 -6.37 -1.48 0.19
CA ALA A 162 -7.43 -2.46 -0.03
C ALA A 162 -8.04 -2.94 1.31
N VAL A 163 -7.23 -3.13 2.34
CA VAL A 163 -7.71 -3.45 3.69
C VAL A 163 -8.54 -2.30 4.26
N ALA A 164 -8.05 -1.06 4.15
CA ALA A 164 -8.80 0.12 4.59
C ALA A 164 -10.16 0.24 3.88
N ALA A 165 -10.17 0.06 2.56
CA ALA A 165 -11.37 0.09 1.74
C ALA A 165 -12.38 -1.00 2.14
N ALA A 166 -11.91 -2.24 2.34
CA ALA A 166 -12.75 -3.36 2.77
C ALA A 166 -13.36 -3.13 4.16
N LEU A 167 -12.60 -2.55 5.10
CA LEU A 167 -13.09 -2.19 6.43
C LEU A 167 -14.18 -1.10 6.39
N CYS A 168 -14.05 -0.16 5.46
CA CYS A 168 -14.94 1.00 5.33
C CYS A 168 -16.12 0.76 4.38
N GLY A 169 -16.05 -0.24 3.49
CA GLY A 169 -17.05 -0.49 2.44
C GLY A 169 -17.10 0.63 1.38
N ASN A 170 -15.95 1.19 1.01
CA ASN A 170 -15.83 2.27 0.03
C ASN A 170 -14.60 2.09 -0.87
N ALA A 171 -14.48 2.91 -1.91
CA ALA A 171 -13.33 2.90 -2.80
C ALA A 171 -12.03 3.24 -2.05
N PRO A 172 -10.89 2.56 -2.36
CA PRO A 172 -9.62 2.85 -1.73
C PRO A 172 -9.12 4.25 -2.09
N ARG A 173 -8.39 4.87 -1.16
CA ARG A 173 -7.67 6.13 -1.36
C ARG A 173 -6.24 5.98 -0.85
N MET A 174 -5.27 6.11 -1.76
CA MET A 174 -3.86 5.96 -1.43
C MET A 174 -3.28 7.22 -0.79
N HIS A 175 -2.53 7.05 0.30
CA HIS A 175 -1.67 8.11 0.82
C HIS A 175 -0.42 8.26 -0.08
N PRO A 176 0.15 9.49 -0.23
CA PRO A 176 1.34 9.71 -1.06
C PRO A 176 2.51 8.77 -0.80
N THR A 177 2.73 8.33 0.44
CA THR A 177 3.79 7.36 0.76
C THR A 177 3.56 5.96 0.20
N MET A 178 2.32 5.61 -0.16
CA MET A 178 1.97 4.33 -0.81
C MET A 178 1.97 4.46 -2.34
N ALA A 179 1.75 5.67 -2.85
CA ALA A 179 1.61 5.98 -4.28
C ALA A 179 2.96 6.26 -4.98
N ILE A 180 4.01 5.53 -4.61
CA ILE A 180 5.36 5.71 -5.17
C ILE A 180 5.35 5.40 -6.67
N GLY A 181 5.95 6.30 -7.46
CA GLY A 181 6.02 6.18 -8.92
C GLY A 181 4.69 6.41 -9.63
N MET A 182 3.71 7.03 -8.97
CA MET A 182 2.40 7.34 -9.55
C MET A 182 2.01 8.81 -9.45
N LEU A 183 2.57 9.52 -8.47
CA LEU A 183 2.27 10.93 -8.22
C LEU A 183 3.18 11.84 -9.02
N ASP A 184 2.62 12.97 -9.43
CA ASP A 184 3.40 14.10 -9.93
C ASP A 184 4.04 14.85 -8.74
N LEU A 185 5.34 14.63 -8.51
CA LEU A 185 6.08 15.27 -7.44
C LEU A 185 6.42 16.74 -7.74
N THR A 186 6.14 17.23 -8.94
CA THR A 186 6.30 18.64 -9.33
C THR A 186 5.05 19.46 -9.03
N ALA A 187 3.92 18.80 -8.82
CA ALA A 187 2.66 19.45 -8.49
C ALA A 187 2.70 20.04 -7.06
N PRO A 188 2.00 21.17 -6.83
CA PRO A 188 1.96 21.81 -5.51
C PRO A 188 1.17 21.01 -4.46
N ARG A 189 0.36 20.05 -4.92
CA ARG A 189 -0.39 19.10 -4.08
C ARG A 189 -0.28 17.71 -4.66
N PRO A 190 -0.40 16.65 -3.83
CA PRO A 190 -0.38 15.28 -4.33
C PRO A 190 -1.49 15.06 -5.37
N GLU A 191 -1.10 14.75 -6.59
CA GLU A 191 -2.00 14.38 -7.68
C GLU A 191 -1.37 13.30 -8.56
N TRP A 192 -2.21 12.56 -9.29
CA TRP A 192 -1.75 11.51 -10.17
C TRP A 192 -1.09 12.09 -11.42
N HIS A 193 0.05 11.51 -11.82
CA HIS A 193 0.73 11.92 -13.06
C HIS A 193 -0.02 11.38 -14.28
N ARG A 194 -0.91 12.21 -14.86
CA ARG A 194 -1.82 11.80 -15.95
C ARG A 194 -1.09 11.28 -17.18
N GLY A 195 -0.03 11.95 -17.61
CA GLY A 195 0.75 11.50 -18.76
C GLY A 195 1.38 10.13 -18.57
N MET A 196 1.81 9.78 -17.35
CA MET A 196 2.32 8.44 -17.03
C MET A 196 1.18 7.41 -17.08
N ILE A 197 0.01 7.71 -16.52
CA ILE A 197 -1.17 6.82 -16.53
C ILE A 197 -1.56 6.48 -17.98
N GLU A 198 -1.63 7.48 -18.86
CA GLU A 198 -1.95 7.32 -20.29
C GLU A 198 -0.87 6.52 -21.02
N ALA A 199 0.42 6.89 -20.84
CA ALA A 199 1.54 6.20 -21.47
C ALA A 199 1.60 4.70 -21.13
N LEU A 200 1.17 4.31 -19.93
CA LEU A 200 1.18 2.92 -19.48
C LEU A 200 -0.13 2.17 -19.75
N GLY A 201 -1.13 2.79 -20.39
CA GLY A 201 -2.42 2.15 -20.70
C GLY A 201 -3.30 1.91 -19.48
N LEU A 202 -3.23 2.77 -18.48
CA LEU A 202 -3.91 2.65 -17.19
C LEU A 202 -5.10 3.60 -17.03
N GLU A 203 -5.49 4.31 -18.10
CA GLU A 203 -6.57 5.29 -18.10
C GLU A 203 -7.96 4.69 -17.86
N LYS A 204 -8.13 3.38 -18.04
CA LYS A 204 -9.38 2.67 -17.76
C LYS A 204 -9.62 2.39 -16.29
N LEU A 205 -8.60 2.55 -15.46
CA LEU A 205 -8.74 2.45 -14.00
C LEU A 205 -9.39 3.71 -13.43
N ASP A 206 -10.18 3.52 -12.39
CA ASP A 206 -10.74 4.64 -11.61
C ASP A 206 -9.71 5.16 -10.60
N TRP A 207 -9.09 6.29 -10.90
CA TRP A 207 -8.10 6.93 -10.05
C TRP A 207 -8.78 7.85 -9.02
N THR A 208 -9.07 7.32 -7.84
CA THR A 208 -9.59 8.13 -6.72
C THR A 208 -8.57 9.20 -6.30
N PRO A 209 -9.00 10.38 -5.83
CA PRO A 209 -8.05 11.40 -5.36
C PRO A 209 -7.12 10.84 -4.27
N PRO A 210 -5.81 11.18 -4.29
CA PRO A 210 -4.90 10.82 -3.21
C PRO A 210 -5.43 11.29 -1.85
N ALA A 211 -5.19 10.49 -0.82
CA ALA A 211 -5.55 10.85 0.55
C ALA A 211 -4.52 11.83 1.14
N HIS A 212 -4.93 12.63 2.11
CA HIS A 212 -4.03 13.50 2.85
C HIS A 212 -3.66 12.91 4.21
N LEU A 213 -2.49 13.29 4.72
CA LEU A 213 -2.06 12.88 6.06
C LEU A 213 -3.07 13.34 7.12
N GLY A 214 -3.50 12.41 7.97
CA GLY A 214 -4.48 12.69 9.01
C GLY A 214 -5.93 12.80 8.53
N GLU A 215 -6.19 12.54 7.24
CA GLU A 215 -7.55 12.48 6.70
C GLU A 215 -8.14 11.07 6.90
N PRO A 216 -9.34 10.94 7.50
CA PRO A 216 -10.04 9.66 7.51
C PRO A 216 -10.48 9.28 6.09
N VAL A 217 -10.24 8.03 5.71
CA VAL A 217 -10.71 7.48 4.43
C VAL A 217 -12.08 6.81 4.55
N GLY A 218 -12.57 6.64 5.76
CA GLY A 218 -13.89 6.10 6.05
C GLY A 218 -14.07 5.72 7.51
N GLU A 219 -15.16 5.01 7.79
CA GLU A 219 -15.48 4.45 9.10
C GLU A 219 -15.64 2.93 8.98
N ALA A 220 -14.90 2.19 9.79
CA ALA A 220 -15.11 0.76 9.96
C ALA A 220 -16.20 0.52 11.02
N ARG A 221 -17.05 -0.48 10.78
CA ARG A 221 -18.02 -1.00 11.76
C ARG A 221 -17.55 -2.37 12.21
N LEU A 222 -17.01 -2.45 13.42
CA LEU A 222 -16.50 -3.68 14.02
C LEU A 222 -17.36 -4.01 15.24
N ALA A 223 -18.09 -5.10 15.16
CA ALA A 223 -19.13 -5.44 16.11
C ALA A 223 -20.16 -4.27 16.26
N ASN A 224 -20.30 -3.69 17.43
CA ASN A 224 -21.21 -2.58 17.70
C ASN A 224 -20.50 -1.21 17.75
N ARG A 225 -19.32 -1.06 17.14
CA ARG A 225 -18.49 0.14 17.26
C ARG A 225 -18.17 0.73 15.91
N ARG A 226 -18.01 2.05 15.90
CA ARG A 226 -17.51 2.80 14.76
C ARG A 226 -16.09 3.28 15.07
N MET A 227 -15.20 3.07 14.12
CA MET A 227 -13.82 3.55 14.19
C MET A 227 -13.51 4.35 12.92
N ARG A 228 -12.97 5.53 13.07
CA ARG A 228 -12.44 6.29 11.93
C ARG A 228 -11.17 5.61 11.43
N VAL A 229 -11.15 5.25 10.16
CA VAL A 229 -10.01 4.63 9.49
C VAL A 229 -9.24 5.70 8.74
N PHE A 230 -7.94 5.77 8.99
CA PHE A 230 -7.06 6.71 8.32
C PHE A 230 -6.34 6.04 7.14
N ALA A 231 -5.93 6.87 6.15
CA ALA A 231 -5.20 6.38 5.00
C ALA A 231 -3.94 5.60 5.41
N THR A 232 -3.70 4.49 4.72
CA THR A 232 -2.52 3.67 4.98
C THR A 232 -1.24 4.42 4.64
N VAL A 233 -0.28 4.40 5.54
CA VAL A 233 1.05 5.01 5.36
C VAL A 233 2.09 3.91 5.11
N GLY A 234 3.11 4.19 4.31
CA GLY A 234 4.19 3.24 4.06
C GLY A 234 4.91 2.81 5.34
N ASP A 235 5.27 1.53 5.43
CA ASP A 235 5.97 0.94 6.58
C ASP A 235 7.32 1.61 6.85
N GLN A 236 8.09 1.91 5.79
CA GLN A 236 9.38 2.58 5.94
C GLN A 236 9.26 4.00 6.53
N PRO A 237 8.43 4.93 6.02
CA PRO A 237 8.21 6.22 6.66
C PRO A 237 7.75 6.10 8.12
N CYS A 238 6.87 5.12 8.42
CA CYS A 238 6.43 4.87 9.79
C CYS A 238 7.57 4.39 10.68
N ALA A 239 8.45 3.50 10.19
CA ALA A 239 9.59 3.02 10.93
C ALA A 239 10.60 4.14 11.24
N LEU A 240 10.88 5.04 10.29
CA LEU A 240 11.76 6.18 10.50
C LEU A 240 11.20 7.15 11.55
N LEU A 241 9.89 7.42 11.45
CA LEU A 241 9.21 8.28 12.43
C LEU A 241 9.18 7.62 13.82
N GLY A 242 8.86 6.34 13.88
CA GLY A 242 8.80 5.58 15.12
C GLY A 242 10.17 5.38 15.79
N ALA A 243 11.26 5.39 15.03
CA ALA A 243 12.62 5.40 15.53
C ALA A 243 13.07 6.78 16.05
N GLY A 244 12.25 7.82 15.88
CA GLY A 244 12.59 9.18 16.28
C GLY A 244 13.73 9.78 15.47
N LEU A 245 13.91 9.38 14.20
CA LEU A 245 15.00 9.88 13.35
C LEU A 245 14.90 11.41 13.19
N GLU A 246 15.99 12.09 13.50
CA GLU A 246 16.09 13.55 13.39
C GLU A 246 16.78 14.00 12.08
N PRO A 247 16.56 15.24 11.62
CA PRO A 247 17.23 15.78 10.44
C PRO A 247 18.76 15.72 10.57
N GLY A 248 19.41 15.09 9.61
CA GLY A 248 20.86 14.89 9.58
C GLY A 248 21.33 13.51 10.07
N GLU A 249 20.47 12.77 10.77
CA GLU A 249 20.75 11.39 11.16
C GLU A 249 20.58 10.41 10.00
N LEU A 250 21.25 9.27 10.11
CA LEU A 250 21.16 8.15 9.19
C LEU A 250 20.46 6.98 9.89
N SER A 251 19.46 6.41 9.22
CA SER A 251 18.89 5.12 9.58
C SER A 251 19.44 4.03 8.65
N LEU A 252 19.99 2.98 9.22
CA LEU A 252 20.36 1.76 8.50
C LEU A 252 19.36 0.67 8.85
N ASN A 253 18.58 0.25 7.86
CA ASN A 253 17.71 -0.92 7.96
C ASN A 253 18.38 -2.07 7.19
N ALA A 254 18.77 -3.12 7.91
CA ALA A 254 19.36 -4.35 7.35
C ALA A 254 18.37 -5.50 7.56
N SER A 255 17.55 -5.78 6.55
CA SER A 255 16.61 -6.90 6.52
C SER A 255 16.72 -7.62 5.17
N THR A 256 15.66 -8.26 4.67
CA THR A 256 15.63 -8.84 3.31
C THR A 256 15.99 -7.83 2.22
N GLY A 257 15.66 -6.56 2.42
CA GLY A 257 16.17 -5.42 1.66
C GLY A 257 16.95 -4.50 2.60
N ALA A 258 18.18 -4.11 2.24
CA ALA A 258 18.95 -3.15 3.00
C ALA A 258 18.68 -1.73 2.49
N GLN A 259 18.45 -0.78 3.40
CA GLN A 259 18.19 0.61 3.07
C GLN A 259 18.98 1.54 4.00
N VAL A 260 19.53 2.59 3.42
CA VAL A 260 20.06 3.73 4.17
C VAL A 260 19.16 4.92 3.90
N SER A 261 18.62 5.49 4.95
CA SER A 261 17.71 6.64 4.86
C SER A 261 18.24 7.82 5.65
N ARG A 262 18.03 9.02 5.14
CA ARG A 262 18.39 10.27 5.79
C ARG A 262 17.25 11.26 5.65
N LEU A 263 16.87 11.93 6.74
CA LEU A 263 15.98 13.08 6.65
C LEU A 263 16.77 14.30 6.15
N SER A 264 16.35 14.88 5.03
CA SER A 264 16.88 16.16 4.55
C SER A 264 16.03 17.30 5.10
N LYS A 265 16.67 18.41 5.41
CA LYS A 265 15.95 19.70 5.54
C LYS A 265 15.52 20.11 4.13
N ARG A 266 14.28 20.39 3.92
CA ARG A 266 13.83 21.08 2.70
C ARG A 266 14.25 22.53 2.76
#